data_31dfe83256ea0c5334f286418f649c3a
#
_entry.id   31dfe83256ea0c5334f286418f649c3a
#
_cell.length_a   1.000
_cell.length_b   1.000
_cell.length_c   1.000
_cell.angle_alpha   90.00
_cell.angle_beta   90.00
_cell.angle_gamma   90.00
#
_symmetry.space_group_name_H-M   'P 1'
#
loop_
_entity.id
_entity.type
_entity.pdbx_description
1 polymer ?
#
loop_
_entity_poly.entity_id
_entity_poly.type
_entity_poly.pdbx_seq_one_letter_code
_entity_poly.pdbx_strand_id
1 'polypeptide(L)'
;MTVTTNVVGSSSPLPPEPGLTPAEIIARAEAIAPTLVARQAETEQRTYYAQDTHEEFATAGFYRILVPKRYGGYEFGIDTFLRVSTALARGCPSTGWMFCLGATHALPAASLFSERAQAELFRDGDFICPATIVPSGSAERAEDGGWLLNGTWNYCSGSPYATHFMGHVPAPGADGEPPAPMLFIAPRSEFRRLDDWGGHLGLKGSGSHSVAIENGRIPAYFALPGTHMSEVDVAEGTPGRLLHGNPEYGGGSLSFMLLEVASLAVGMAQGALDAYEELMLARTTLFPPMVTRAQHPDYQFWYGEAAGMIATAEAAVLQAVRQWQELCARGPGAFTREQDLRIATICREVIRLCWHAVEGQLFPTAGSSAVRHGERIERIWRDLSTLHSHAGIGVFLSSVTTRELARARFGVK
;
A
#
# COMPACT_ATOMS: atom_id res chain seq x y z
N MET A 1 -21.17 54.46 -4.28
CA MET A 1 -20.03 53.71 -4.89
C MET A 1 -20.07 52.29 -4.36
N THR A 2 -20.61 51.41 -5.22
CA THR A 2 -20.76 49.99 -4.87
C THR A 2 -19.46 49.29 -5.25
N VAL A 3 -18.73 48.80 -4.25
CA VAL A 3 -17.50 48.03 -4.48
C VAL A 3 -17.90 46.61 -4.83
N THR A 4 -17.80 46.26 -6.10
CA THR A 4 -17.93 44.88 -6.58
C THR A 4 -16.64 44.15 -6.29
N THR A 5 -16.61 43.29 -5.28
CA THR A 5 -15.53 42.34 -5.04
C THR A 5 -15.61 41.27 -6.11
N ASN A 6 -14.74 41.34 -7.09
CA ASN A 6 -14.46 40.22 -8.00
C ASN A 6 -13.86 39.06 -7.21
N VAL A 7 -14.68 38.06 -6.91
CA VAL A 7 -14.19 36.75 -6.50
C VAL A 7 -13.57 36.10 -7.76
N VAL A 8 -12.28 36.20 -7.91
CA VAL A 8 -11.52 35.39 -8.88
C VAL A 8 -11.67 33.94 -8.42
N GLY A 9 -12.59 33.24 -9.03
CA GLY A 9 -12.70 31.79 -8.88
C GLY A 9 -11.42 31.15 -9.43
N SER A 10 -10.51 30.74 -8.56
CA SER A 10 -9.40 29.89 -8.95
C SER A 10 -10.00 28.56 -9.38
N SER A 11 -10.01 28.28 -10.69
CA SER A 11 -10.35 26.95 -11.19
C SER A 11 -9.37 25.95 -10.54
N SER A 12 -9.91 24.88 -9.95
CA SER A 12 -9.07 23.78 -9.41
C SER A 12 -8.15 23.28 -10.51
N PRO A 13 -6.89 22.95 -10.20
CA PRO A 13 -5.97 22.40 -11.18
C PRO A 13 -6.54 21.09 -11.74
N LEU A 14 -6.45 20.91 -13.07
CA LEU A 14 -6.86 19.67 -13.71
C LEU A 14 -5.73 18.64 -13.66
N PRO A 15 -6.04 17.33 -13.62
CA PRO A 15 -5.04 16.30 -13.81
C PRO A 15 -4.44 16.38 -15.22
N PRO A 16 -3.23 15.82 -15.44
CA PRO A 16 -2.55 15.89 -16.74
C PRO A 16 -3.39 15.38 -17.92
N GLU A 17 -4.27 14.42 -17.68
CA GLU A 17 -5.16 13.82 -18.67
C GLU A 17 -6.58 13.77 -18.10
N PRO A 18 -7.35 14.86 -18.22
CA PRO A 18 -8.66 14.99 -17.56
C PRO A 18 -9.72 13.98 -18.03
N GLY A 19 -9.52 13.38 -19.20
CA GLY A 19 -10.44 12.36 -19.76
C GLY A 19 -10.12 10.93 -19.36
N LEU A 20 -9.01 10.68 -18.62
CA LEU A 20 -8.63 9.34 -18.21
C LEU A 20 -9.70 8.71 -17.33
N THR A 21 -9.97 7.42 -17.57
CA THR A 21 -10.97 6.63 -16.84
C THR A 21 -10.30 5.59 -15.92
N PRO A 22 -11.03 5.10 -14.89
CA PRO A 22 -10.56 3.98 -14.07
C PRO A 22 -10.19 2.73 -14.86
N ALA A 23 -10.95 2.39 -15.90
CA ALA A 23 -10.66 1.22 -16.74
C ALA A 23 -9.36 1.39 -17.55
N GLU A 24 -9.14 2.58 -18.10
CA GLU A 24 -7.92 2.86 -18.87
C GLU A 24 -6.66 2.85 -18.01
N ILE A 25 -6.70 3.41 -16.79
CA ILE A 25 -5.52 3.42 -15.91
C ILE A 25 -5.18 2.01 -15.42
N ILE A 26 -6.18 1.14 -15.18
CA ILE A 26 -5.96 -0.27 -14.86
C ILE A 26 -5.32 -0.99 -16.07
N ALA A 27 -5.86 -0.77 -17.28
CA ALA A 27 -5.30 -1.35 -18.50
C ALA A 27 -3.83 -0.92 -18.76
N ARG A 28 -3.47 0.32 -18.41
CA ARG A 28 -2.05 0.77 -18.45
C ARG A 28 -1.18 -0.06 -17.52
N ALA A 29 -1.62 -0.33 -16.30
CA ALA A 29 -0.86 -1.14 -15.35
C ALA A 29 -0.69 -2.59 -15.84
N GLU A 30 -1.74 -3.17 -16.42
CA GLU A 30 -1.69 -4.50 -17.04
C GLU A 30 -0.73 -4.54 -18.23
N ALA A 31 -0.68 -3.50 -19.05
CA ALA A 31 0.23 -3.39 -20.18
C ALA A 31 1.70 -3.23 -19.77
N ILE A 32 1.98 -2.60 -18.64
CA ILE A 32 3.33 -2.43 -18.08
C ILE A 32 3.85 -3.71 -17.40
N ALA A 33 2.98 -4.55 -16.84
CA ALA A 33 3.35 -5.71 -16.04
C ALA A 33 4.37 -6.66 -16.73
N PRO A 34 4.28 -6.99 -18.03
CA PRO A 34 5.30 -7.82 -18.71
C PRO A 34 6.71 -7.20 -18.70
N THR A 35 6.81 -5.88 -18.83
CA THR A 35 8.09 -5.16 -18.72
C THR A 35 8.68 -5.28 -17.34
N LEU A 36 7.85 -5.23 -16.29
CA LEU A 36 8.29 -5.42 -14.92
C LEU A 36 8.80 -6.84 -14.66
N VAL A 37 8.19 -7.87 -15.28
CA VAL A 37 8.72 -9.25 -15.23
C VAL A 37 10.16 -9.31 -15.75
N ALA A 38 10.42 -8.70 -16.88
CA ALA A 38 11.77 -8.68 -17.48
C ALA A 38 12.80 -7.94 -16.62
N ARG A 39 12.36 -6.93 -15.84
CA ARG A 39 13.22 -6.05 -15.03
C ARG A 39 13.40 -6.49 -13.57
N GLN A 40 12.80 -7.61 -13.13
CA GLN A 40 12.85 -8.04 -11.73
C GLN A 40 14.27 -8.14 -11.16
N ALA A 41 15.21 -8.73 -11.94
CA ALA A 41 16.59 -8.90 -11.51
C ALA A 41 17.32 -7.55 -11.30
N GLU A 42 17.10 -6.61 -12.20
CA GLU A 42 17.67 -5.27 -12.14
C GLU A 42 17.09 -4.48 -10.95
N THR A 43 15.78 -4.58 -10.74
CA THR A 43 15.08 -3.96 -9.62
C THR A 43 15.59 -4.50 -8.27
N GLU A 44 15.79 -5.81 -8.15
CA GLU A 44 16.37 -6.43 -6.96
C GLU A 44 17.80 -5.95 -6.71
N GLN A 45 18.65 -5.88 -7.75
CA GLN A 45 20.02 -5.42 -7.63
C GLN A 45 20.11 -3.95 -7.24
N ARG A 46 19.25 -3.09 -7.79
CA ARG A 46 19.20 -1.64 -7.49
C ARG A 46 18.54 -1.34 -6.15
N THR A 47 17.80 -2.29 -5.59
CA THR A 47 16.96 -2.15 -4.39
C THR A 47 15.66 -1.35 -4.56
N TYR A 48 15.38 -0.85 -5.76
CA TYR A 48 14.14 -0.16 -6.16
C TYR A 48 14.01 -0.15 -7.69
N TYR A 49 12.82 0.14 -8.24
CA TYR A 49 12.65 0.24 -9.70
C TYR A 49 13.37 1.46 -10.28
N ALA A 50 13.71 1.37 -11.56
CA ALA A 50 14.51 2.36 -12.26
C ALA A 50 13.79 3.69 -12.45
N GLN A 51 14.55 4.75 -12.74
CA GLN A 51 14.02 6.09 -12.98
C GLN A 51 13.03 6.13 -14.14
N ASP A 52 13.30 5.42 -15.23
CA ASP A 52 12.41 5.33 -16.39
C ASP A 52 11.07 4.64 -16.05
N THR A 53 11.08 3.64 -15.16
CA THR A 53 9.84 3.03 -14.62
C THR A 53 9.06 4.03 -13.75
N HIS A 54 9.76 4.84 -12.96
CA HIS A 54 9.14 5.92 -12.19
C HIS A 54 8.46 6.94 -13.09
N GLU A 55 9.14 7.38 -14.15
CA GLU A 55 8.62 8.32 -15.14
C GLU A 55 7.44 7.73 -15.93
N GLU A 56 7.48 6.44 -16.25
CA GLU A 56 6.37 5.72 -16.87
C GLU A 56 5.14 5.71 -15.95
N PHE A 57 5.30 5.45 -14.65
CA PHE A 57 4.21 5.48 -13.66
C PHE A 57 3.63 6.89 -13.47
N ALA A 58 4.47 7.91 -13.45
CA ALA A 58 4.04 9.31 -13.40
C ALA A 58 3.24 9.69 -14.65
N THR A 59 3.75 9.34 -15.84
CA THR A 59 3.07 9.56 -17.13
C THR A 59 1.75 8.79 -17.22
N ALA A 60 1.71 7.56 -16.69
CA ALA A 60 0.48 6.76 -16.62
C ALA A 60 -0.56 7.34 -15.65
N GLY A 61 -0.18 8.29 -14.79
CA GLY A 61 -1.07 8.94 -13.83
C GLY A 61 -1.23 8.19 -12.49
N PHE A 62 -0.40 7.17 -12.23
CA PHE A 62 -0.58 6.28 -11.09
C PHE A 62 -0.44 6.98 -9.74
N TYR A 63 0.44 7.97 -9.60
CA TYR A 63 0.64 8.71 -8.36
C TYR A 63 -0.50 9.69 -8.02
N ARG A 64 -1.47 9.86 -8.95
CA ARG A 64 -2.62 10.77 -8.81
C ARG A 64 -3.96 10.06 -8.60
N ILE A 65 -3.97 8.72 -8.56
CA ILE A 65 -5.23 7.93 -8.45
C ILE A 65 -6.03 8.32 -7.22
N LEU A 66 -5.39 8.43 -6.06
CA LEU A 66 -6.02 8.75 -4.77
C LEU A 66 -5.95 10.23 -4.38
N VAL A 67 -5.21 11.03 -5.13
CA VAL A 67 -5.14 12.49 -4.89
C VAL A 67 -6.49 13.12 -5.21
N PRO A 68 -7.01 14.02 -4.36
CA PRO A 68 -8.30 14.67 -4.59
C PRO A 68 -8.34 15.48 -5.89
N LYS A 69 -9.48 15.46 -6.58
CA LYS A 69 -9.72 16.28 -7.79
C LYS A 69 -9.46 17.76 -7.56
N ARG A 70 -9.78 18.24 -6.37
CA ARG A 70 -9.54 19.62 -5.94
C ARG A 70 -8.08 20.07 -6.12
N TYR A 71 -7.14 19.13 -6.06
CA TYR A 71 -5.70 19.36 -6.17
C TYR A 71 -5.06 18.74 -7.42
N GLY A 72 -5.86 18.50 -8.46
CA GLY A 72 -5.36 17.98 -9.75
C GLY A 72 -5.11 16.48 -9.75
N GLY A 73 -5.71 15.72 -8.83
CA GLY A 73 -5.76 14.27 -8.84
C GLY A 73 -6.94 13.71 -9.61
N TYR A 74 -6.95 12.40 -9.81
CA TYR A 74 -8.04 11.69 -10.47
C TYR A 74 -9.17 11.32 -9.51
N GLU A 75 -8.86 11.11 -8.24
CA GLU A 75 -9.85 10.70 -7.22
C GLU A 75 -10.68 9.47 -7.66
N PHE A 76 -10.02 8.47 -8.24
CA PHE A 76 -10.68 7.27 -8.76
C PHE A 76 -11.09 6.25 -7.69
N GLY A 77 -10.68 6.47 -6.43
CA GLY A 77 -11.01 5.62 -5.31
C GLY A 77 -10.12 4.39 -5.14
N ILE A 78 -10.36 3.67 -4.02
CA ILE A 78 -9.50 2.56 -3.61
C ILE A 78 -9.59 1.34 -4.53
N ASP A 79 -10.74 1.03 -5.13
CA ASP A 79 -10.88 -0.12 -6.05
C ASP A 79 -9.90 0.01 -7.23
N THR A 80 -9.86 1.18 -7.87
CA THR A 80 -8.94 1.46 -8.98
C THR A 80 -7.49 1.36 -8.55
N PHE A 81 -7.14 1.97 -7.42
CA PHE A 81 -5.78 1.97 -6.88
C PHE A 81 -5.28 0.55 -6.57
N LEU A 82 -6.10 -0.25 -5.91
CA LEU A 82 -5.76 -1.62 -5.53
C LEU A 82 -5.64 -2.55 -6.75
N ARG A 83 -6.47 -2.37 -7.77
CA ARG A 83 -6.34 -3.12 -9.05
C ARG A 83 -5.05 -2.77 -9.79
N VAL A 84 -4.68 -1.50 -9.86
CA VAL A 84 -3.38 -1.08 -10.41
C VAL A 84 -2.25 -1.72 -9.62
N SER A 85 -2.29 -1.65 -8.28
CA SER A 85 -1.28 -2.27 -7.40
C SER A 85 -1.16 -3.78 -7.58
N THR A 86 -2.30 -4.49 -7.75
CA THR A 86 -2.35 -5.93 -8.03
C THR A 86 -1.69 -6.26 -9.37
N ALA A 87 -2.00 -5.51 -10.43
CA ALA A 87 -1.41 -5.72 -11.75
C ALA A 87 0.11 -5.50 -11.75
N LEU A 88 0.60 -4.45 -11.08
CA LEU A 88 2.03 -4.20 -10.96
C LEU A 88 2.73 -5.29 -10.13
N ALA A 89 2.11 -5.77 -9.03
CA ALA A 89 2.65 -6.83 -8.19
C ALA A 89 2.69 -8.19 -8.90
N ARG A 90 1.74 -8.48 -9.82
CA ARG A 90 1.76 -9.64 -10.70
C ARG A 90 2.97 -9.63 -11.64
N GLY A 91 3.34 -8.44 -12.15
CA GLY A 91 4.55 -8.25 -12.95
C GLY A 91 5.84 -8.36 -12.15
N CYS A 92 5.92 -7.63 -11.04
CA CYS A 92 7.06 -7.65 -10.12
C CYS A 92 6.60 -7.34 -8.68
N PRO A 93 6.64 -8.32 -7.76
CA PRO A 93 6.24 -8.14 -6.37
C PRO A 93 6.86 -6.92 -5.68
N SER A 94 8.17 -6.78 -5.77
CA SER A 94 8.91 -5.67 -5.16
C SER A 94 8.52 -4.30 -5.75
N THR A 95 8.29 -4.21 -7.06
CA THR A 95 7.83 -2.98 -7.74
C THR A 95 6.41 -2.62 -7.32
N GLY A 96 5.49 -3.61 -7.32
CA GLY A 96 4.12 -3.40 -6.86
C GLY A 96 4.05 -2.95 -5.40
N TRP A 97 4.87 -3.56 -4.53
CA TRP A 97 5.00 -3.16 -3.13
C TRP A 97 5.48 -1.71 -2.98
N MET A 98 6.57 -1.35 -3.68
CA MET A 98 7.15 -0.01 -3.64
C MET A 98 6.15 1.05 -4.12
N PHE A 99 5.48 0.80 -5.25
CA PHE A 99 4.46 1.70 -5.79
C PHE A 99 3.29 1.86 -4.81
N CYS A 100 2.70 0.74 -4.38
CA CYS A 100 1.53 0.74 -3.51
C CYS A 100 1.78 1.54 -2.23
N LEU A 101 2.82 1.19 -1.48
CA LEU A 101 3.12 1.86 -0.20
C LEU A 101 3.70 3.28 -0.37
N GLY A 102 4.19 3.62 -1.55
CA GLY A 102 4.56 5.00 -1.87
C GLY A 102 3.37 5.91 -2.16
N ALA A 103 2.36 5.41 -2.89
CA ALA A 103 1.27 6.24 -3.41
C ALA A 103 -0.02 6.20 -2.57
N THR A 104 -0.22 5.15 -1.77
CA THR A 104 -1.45 4.91 -1.01
C THR A 104 -1.76 5.99 0.03
N HIS A 105 -0.74 6.59 0.61
CA HIS A 105 -0.92 7.52 1.73
C HIS A 105 -1.51 8.88 1.33
N ALA A 106 -1.80 9.07 0.03
CA ALA A 106 -2.66 10.16 -0.43
C ALA A 106 -4.07 10.09 0.18
N LEU A 107 -4.61 8.87 0.39
CA LEU A 107 -5.93 8.70 1.02
C LEU A 107 -5.95 9.19 2.47
N PRO A 108 -5.12 8.70 3.42
CA PRO A 108 -5.11 9.21 4.78
C PRO A 108 -4.69 10.67 4.86
N ALA A 109 -3.80 11.17 4.00
CA ALA A 109 -3.48 12.59 3.94
C ALA A 109 -4.71 13.44 3.59
N ALA A 110 -5.47 13.02 2.58
CA ALA A 110 -6.71 13.68 2.16
C ALA A 110 -7.85 13.50 3.19
N SER A 111 -7.88 12.37 3.92
CA SER A 111 -8.92 12.08 4.92
C SER A 111 -8.75 12.87 6.21
N LEU A 112 -7.54 12.90 6.76
CA LEU A 112 -7.30 13.28 8.15
C LEU A 112 -6.78 14.71 8.32
N PHE A 113 -6.09 15.26 7.32
CA PHE A 113 -5.45 16.55 7.44
C PHE A 113 -6.39 17.70 7.02
N SER A 114 -6.14 18.90 7.57
CA SER A 114 -6.92 20.09 7.28
C SER A 114 -6.77 20.54 5.81
N GLU A 115 -7.73 21.32 5.30
CA GLU A 115 -7.67 21.93 3.94
C GLU A 115 -6.36 22.66 3.69
N ARG A 116 -5.87 23.42 4.69
CA ARG A 116 -4.59 24.12 4.60
C ARG A 116 -3.42 23.15 4.37
N ALA A 117 -3.37 22.06 5.13
CA ALA A 117 -2.33 21.05 4.98
C ALA A 117 -2.42 20.40 3.60
N GLN A 118 -3.60 19.98 3.18
CA GLN A 118 -3.81 19.32 1.90
C GLN A 118 -3.43 20.21 0.71
N ALA A 119 -3.73 21.50 0.76
CA ALA A 119 -3.36 22.46 -0.29
C ALA A 119 -1.83 22.56 -0.51
N GLU A 120 -1.05 22.36 0.55
CA GLU A 120 0.42 22.34 0.47
C GLU A 120 0.95 20.96 0.08
N LEU A 121 0.41 19.88 0.68
CA LEU A 121 0.83 18.51 0.43
C LEU A 121 0.61 18.08 -1.03
N PHE A 122 -0.50 18.48 -1.64
CA PHE A 122 -0.87 18.09 -3.01
C PHE A 122 -0.56 19.17 -4.06
N ARG A 123 0.22 20.20 -3.71
CA ARG A 123 0.50 21.35 -4.60
C ARG A 123 1.03 20.94 -5.97
N ASP A 124 1.90 19.96 -6.02
CA ASP A 124 2.57 19.51 -7.25
C ASP A 124 1.81 18.38 -7.96
N GLY A 125 0.70 17.95 -7.39
CA GLY A 125 -0.21 16.93 -7.92
C GLY A 125 0.26 15.50 -7.69
N ASP A 126 1.47 15.10 -8.04
CA ASP A 126 2.02 13.78 -7.72
C ASP A 126 2.35 13.70 -6.24
N PHE A 127 1.82 12.67 -5.57
CA PHE A 127 2.04 12.49 -4.15
C PHE A 127 2.60 11.09 -3.86
N ILE A 128 3.86 11.05 -3.44
CA ILE A 128 4.58 9.83 -3.08
C ILE A 128 5.05 9.99 -1.65
N CYS A 129 4.39 9.28 -0.76
CA CYS A 129 4.55 9.45 0.68
C CYS A 129 4.65 8.08 1.38
N PRO A 130 5.83 7.46 1.40
CA PRO A 130 6.04 6.27 2.23
C PRO A 130 5.67 6.56 3.69
N ALA A 131 5.19 5.52 4.40
CA ALA A 131 4.86 5.66 5.80
C ALA A 131 5.41 4.53 6.67
N THR A 132 5.55 4.83 7.96
CA THR A 132 5.79 3.84 9.00
C THR A 132 4.80 4.02 10.14
N ILE A 133 4.29 2.90 10.66
CA ILE A 133 3.32 2.93 11.77
C ILE A 133 3.97 2.82 13.16
N VAL A 134 5.24 2.40 13.22
CA VAL A 134 5.95 2.27 14.49
C VAL A 134 6.48 3.64 14.91
N PRO A 135 6.06 4.19 16.06
CA PRO A 135 6.59 5.45 16.57
C PRO A 135 8.10 5.36 16.81
N SER A 136 8.84 6.34 16.32
CA SER A 136 10.29 6.45 16.50
C SER A 136 10.70 7.91 16.65
N GLY A 137 11.90 8.16 17.17
CA GLY A 137 12.45 9.50 17.31
C GLY A 137 11.81 10.34 18.42
N SER A 138 11.89 11.67 18.27
CA SER A 138 11.34 12.65 19.19
C SER A 138 10.71 13.83 18.44
N ALA A 139 9.75 14.49 19.09
CA ALA A 139 9.15 15.73 18.64
C ALA A 139 9.16 16.76 19.77
N GLU A 140 9.51 17.99 19.44
CA GLU A 140 9.49 19.13 20.35
C GLU A 140 8.70 20.28 19.73
N ARG A 141 8.04 21.09 20.56
CA ARG A 141 7.38 22.30 20.05
C ARG A 141 8.41 23.34 19.65
N ALA A 142 8.30 23.83 18.44
CA ALA A 142 9.10 24.95 17.96
C ALA A 142 8.51 26.29 18.43
N GLU A 143 9.33 27.35 18.49
CA GLU A 143 8.92 28.69 18.93
C GLU A 143 7.79 29.29 18.08
N ASP A 144 7.73 28.92 16.79
CA ASP A 144 6.70 29.36 15.84
C ASP A 144 5.37 28.57 15.96
N GLY A 145 5.29 27.65 16.95
CA GLY A 145 4.15 26.78 17.17
C GLY A 145 4.13 25.51 16.31
N GLY A 146 5.10 25.33 15.40
CA GLY A 146 5.33 24.11 14.66
C GLY A 146 5.98 23.01 15.50
N TRP A 147 6.59 22.04 14.81
CA TRP A 147 7.29 20.92 15.43
C TRP A 147 8.72 20.80 14.91
N LEU A 148 9.63 20.46 15.81
CA LEU A 148 10.99 20.05 15.52
C LEU A 148 11.07 18.54 15.69
N LEU A 149 11.46 17.82 14.63
CA LEU A 149 11.50 16.37 14.57
C LEU A 149 12.94 15.86 14.49
N ASN A 150 13.24 14.82 15.24
CA ASN A 150 14.52 14.10 15.18
C ASN A 150 14.28 12.59 15.25
N GLY A 151 14.91 11.81 14.38
CA GLY A 151 14.81 10.37 14.44
C GLY A 151 15.17 9.65 13.15
N THR A 152 15.08 8.32 13.23
CA THR A 152 15.23 7.43 12.07
C THR A 152 14.07 6.44 12.08
N TRP A 153 13.42 6.32 10.91
CA TRP A 153 12.32 5.41 10.67
C TRP A 153 12.75 4.39 9.65
N ASN A 154 12.67 3.11 10.00
CA ASN A 154 13.10 2.00 9.16
C ASN A 154 11.92 1.48 8.31
N TYR A 155 12.24 0.75 7.22
CA TYR A 155 11.23 0.12 6.36
C TYR A 155 10.28 1.10 5.65
N CYS A 156 10.81 2.25 5.18
CA CYS A 156 10.03 3.27 4.48
C CYS A 156 9.88 2.90 3.00
N SER A 157 9.00 1.94 2.68
CA SER A 157 8.78 1.42 1.33
C SER A 157 8.32 2.52 0.37
N GLY A 158 9.05 2.73 -0.74
CA GLY A 158 8.80 3.83 -1.68
C GLY A 158 9.68 5.07 -1.46
N SER A 159 10.58 5.06 -0.46
CA SER A 159 11.43 6.21 -0.12
C SER A 159 12.34 6.74 -1.24
N PRO A 160 12.80 5.97 -2.25
CA PRO A 160 13.63 6.51 -3.34
C PRO A 160 13.03 7.69 -4.09
N TYR A 161 11.73 7.66 -4.36
CA TYR A 161 11.03 8.72 -5.11
C TYR A 161 10.05 9.53 -4.25
N ALA A 162 10.20 9.44 -2.93
CA ALA A 162 9.31 10.13 -2.00
C ALA A 162 9.33 11.65 -2.16
N THR A 163 8.15 12.24 -2.28
CA THR A 163 7.93 13.69 -2.19
C THR A 163 7.68 14.13 -0.74
N HIS A 164 7.11 13.23 0.06
CA HIS A 164 6.80 13.40 1.46
C HIS A 164 7.12 12.11 2.22
N PHE A 165 7.16 12.19 3.54
CA PHE A 165 7.27 11.04 4.44
C PHE A 165 6.23 11.17 5.55
N MET A 166 5.46 10.11 5.80
CA MET A 166 4.49 10.02 6.88
C MET A 166 5.04 9.13 7.98
N GLY A 167 5.10 9.63 9.20
CA GLY A 167 5.67 8.91 10.32
C GLY A 167 4.87 9.08 11.61
N HIS A 168 5.22 8.24 12.59
CA HIS A 168 4.74 8.39 13.96
C HIS A 168 5.91 8.68 14.88
N VAL A 169 5.65 9.56 15.85
CA VAL A 169 6.62 9.94 16.88
C VAL A 169 5.90 10.06 18.23
N PRO A 170 6.52 9.68 19.35
CA PRO A 170 6.00 10.05 20.66
C PRO A 170 6.15 11.59 20.82
N ALA A 171 5.03 12.29 20.98
CA ALA A 171 4.99 13.71 21.23
C ALA A 171 4.66 14.00 22.70
N PRO A 172 5.17 15.10 23.29
CA PRO A 172 4.84 15.48 24.64
C PRO A 172 3.33 15.59 24.85
N GLY A 173 2.82 14.96 25.89
CA GLY A 173 1.44 15.15 26.35
C GLY A 173 1.21 16.56 26.92
N ALA A 174 -0.05 16.95 27.08
CA ALA A 174 -0.39 18.19 27.78
C ALA A 174 -0.12 18.06 29.27
N ASP A 175 0.37 19.15 29.89
CA ASP A 175 0.46 19.35 31.36
C ASP A 175 0.91 18.11 32.19
N GLY A 176 1.97 17.41 31.74
CA GLY A 176 2.55 16.29 32.48
C GLY A 176 1.91 14.94 32.17
N GLU A 177 1.04 14.86 31.20
CA GLU A 177 0.56 13.57 30.66
C GLU A 177 1.72 12.80 29.98
N PRO A 178 1.67 11.45 29.96
CA PRO A 178 2.65 10.67 29.25
C PRO A 178 2.65 11.01 27.74
N PRO A 179 3.80 10.83 27.06
CA PRO A 179 3.87 11.04 25.60
C PRO A 179 2.82 10.21 24.86
N ALA A 180 2.12 10.86 23.93
CA ALA A 180 1.13 10.22 23.07
C ALA A 180 1.66 10.10 21.64
N PRO A 181 1.20 9.13 20.84
CA PRO A 181 1.57 9.05 19.44
C PRO A 181 1.11 10.29 18.68
N MET A 182 1.95 10.77 17.78
CA MET A 182 1.64 11.85 16.86
C MET A 182 1.93 11.37 15.44
N LEU A 183 0.91 11.40 14.59
CA LEU A 183 1.06 11.23 13.17
C LEU A 183 1.54 12.53 12.55
N PHE A 184 2.55 12.49 11.67
CA PHE A 184 3.04 13.66 10.96
C PHE A 184 3.34 13.38 9.50
N ILE A 185 3.37 14.44 8.69
CA ILE A 185 3.90 14.41 7.32
C ILE A 185 5.03 15.42 7.22
N ALA A 186 6.20 14.96 6.76
CA ALA A 186 7.36 15.78 6.49
C ALA A 186 7.57 15.92 4.97
N PRO A 187 7.76 17.13 4.41
CA PRO A 187 8.10 17.32 3.01
C PRO A 187 9.53 16.85 2.73
N ARG A 188 9.85 16.63 1.46
CA ARG A 188 11.15 16.09 1.01
C ARG A 188 12.36 16.86 1.51
N SER A 189 12.24 18.16 1.74
CA SER A 189 13.31 19.01 2.28
C SER A 189 13.72 18.66 3.70
N GLU A 190 12.85 18.04 4.48
CA GLU A 190 13.03 17.82 5.92
C GLU A 190 13.60 16.45 6.26
N PHE A 191 13.82 15.58 5.27
CA PHE A 191 14.36 14.25 5.53
C PHE A 191 15.38 13.81 4.48
N ARG A 192 16.25 12.88 4.88
CA ARG A 192 17.13 12.16 3.97
C ARG A 192 16.83 10.66 3.98
N ARG A 193 16.90 10.04 2.82
CA ARG A 193 16.88 8.59 2.69
C ARG A 193 18.28 8.05 3.04
N LEU A 194 18.32 6.96 3.81
CA LEU A 194 19.54 6.18 4.01
C LEU A 194 19.67 5.13 2.89
N ASP A 195 20.88 4.65 2.64
CA ASP A 195 21.11 3.61 1.63
C ASP A 195 21.40 2.27 2.33
N ASP A 196 20.35 1.70 2.95
CA ASP A 196 20.45 0.58 3.89
C ASP A 196 19.49 -0.58 3.58
N TRP A 197 18.86 -0.61 2.37
CA TRP A 197 17.95 -1.67 1.96
C TRP A 197 18.64 -2.70 1.07
N GLY A 198 18.06 -3.93 0.95
CA GLY A 198 18.48 -4.98 0.01
C GLY A 198 19.06 -6.25 0.65
N GLY A 199 19.41 -6.23 1.94
CA GLY A 199 19.94 -7.37 2.68
C GLY A 199 18.91 -8.42 3.12
N HIS A 200 17.63 -8.22 2.86
CA HIS A 200 16.52 -9.09 3.27
C HIS A 200 16.34 -10.28 2.33
N LEU A 201 15.58 -11.29 2.77
CA LEU A 201 15.28 -12.49 1.99
C LEU A 201 14.57 -12.14 0.68
N GLY A 202 13.50 -11.37 0.74
CA GLY A 202 12.69 -10.91 -0.38
C GLY A 202 12.33 -9.43 -0.27
N LEU A 203 11.50 -8.95 -1.18
CA LEU A 203 11.14 -7.55 -1.36
C LEU A 203 12.38 -6.63 -1.49
N LYS A 204 13.47 -7.17 -2.04
CA LYS A 204 14.74 -6.45 -2.14
C LYS A 204 14.65 -5.21 -3.01
N GLY A 205 13.78 -5.24 -4.02
CA GLY A 205 13.52 -4.12 -4.92
C GLY A 205 12.41 -3.15 -4.46
N SER A 206 11.96 -3.22 -3.22
CA SER A 206 10.84 -2.41 -2.71
C SER A 206 11.21 -1.00 -2.25
N GLY A 207 12.49 -0.63 -2.32
CA GLY A 207 12.95 0.70 -1.91
C GLY A 207 12.60 1.04 -0.46
N SER A 208 12.64 0.03 0.45
CA SER A 208 12.24 0.21 1.84
C SER A 208 13.39 0.72 2.71
N HIS A 209 14.16 1.65 2.16
CA HIS A 209 15.26 2.32 2.87
C HIS A 209 14.73 3.10 4.08
N SER A 210 15.58 3.26 5.08
CA SER A 210 15.28 4.12 6.22
C SER A 210 15.24 5.59 5.83
N VAL A 211 14.43 6.35 6.56
CA VAL A 211 14.34 7.80 6.50
C VAL A 211 14.86 8.40 7.78
N ALA A 212 15.78 9.35 7.71
CA ALA A 212 16.30 10.08 8.84
C ALA A 212 15.88 11.57 8.76
N ILE A 213 15.45 12.10 9.89
CA ILE A 213 15.16 13.54 10.10
C ILE A 213 16.10 14.04 11.17
N GLU A 214 16.81 15.12 10.90
CA GLU A 214 17.74 15.78 11.81
C GLU A 214 17.35 17.26 11.92
N ASN A 215 16.76 17.64 13.05
CA ASN A 215 16.20 18.98 13.28
C ASN A 215 15.21 19.45 12.21
N GLY A 216 14.44 18.51 11.64
CA GLY A 216 13.46 18.81 10.60
C GLY A 216 12.28 19.61 11.17
N ARG A 217 11.88 20.67 10.47
CA ARG A 217 10.80 21.55 10.90
C ARG A 217 9.56 21.34 10.08
N ILE A 218 8.44 21.08 10.75
CA ILE A 218 7.13 21.01 10.11
C ILE A 218 6.15 21.98 10.76
N PRO A 219 5.24 22.58 10.00
CA PRO A 219 4.20 23.42 10.56
C PRO A 219 3.23 22.57 11.40
N ALA A 220 2.58 23.22 12.38
CA ALA A 220 1.64 22.53 13.29
C ALA A 220 0.55 21.72 12.57
N TYR A 221 0.07 22.22 11.41
CA TYR A 221 -0.98 21.58 10.64
C TYR A 221 -0.51 20.37 9.81
N PHE A 222 0.79 20.05 9.79
CA PHE A 222 1.34 18.80 9.25
C PHE A 222 1.48 17.69 10.30
N ALA A 223 0.93 17.91 11.49
CA ALA A 223 0.94 16.97 12.59
C ALA A 223 -0.44 16.79 13.21
N LEU A 224 -0.76 15.57 13.62
CA LEU A 224 -1.98 15.18 14.30
C LEU A 224 -1.60 14.54 15.65
N PRO A 225 -1.44 15.35 16.72
CA PRO A 225 -1.15 14.84 18.06
C PRO A 225 -2.26 13.91 18.57
N GLY A 226 -1.89 12.87 19.32
CA GLY A 226 -2.83 11.88 19.83
C GLY A 226 -3.35 10.88 18.76
N THR A 227 -2.78 10.91 17.56
CA THR A 227 -3.25 10.08 16.46
C THR A 227 -2.24 8.98 16.13
N HIS A 228 -2.71 7.72 16.09
CA HIS A 228 -2.00 6.58 15.55
C HIS A 228 -2.82 5.97 14.40
N MET A 229 -2.21 5.76 13.23
CA MET A 229 -2.91 5.37 12.00
C MET A 229 -3.78 4.10 12.14
N SER A 230 -3.32 3.11 12.93
CA SER A 230 -4.08 1.88 13.16
C SER A 230 -5.26 2.02 14.13
N GLU A 231 -5.41 3.18 14.79
CA GLU A 231 -6.40 3.44 15.84
C GLU A 231 -7.32 4.62 15.51
N VAL A 232 -7.23 5.16 14.30
CA VAL A 232 -8.08 6.27 13.87
C VAL A 232 -9.55 5.85 13.95
N ASP A 233 -10.32 6.59 14.73
CA ASP A 233 -11.78 6.46 14.75
C ASP A 233 -12.40 7.43 13.73
N VAL A 234 -13.15 6.90 12.80
CA VAL A 234 -13.85 7.64 11.74
C VAL A 234 -15.36 7.72 11.95
N ALA A 235 -15.85 7.25 13.10
CA ALA A 235 -17.28 7.18 13.37
C ALA A 235 -17.97 8.56 13.36
N GLU A 236 -17.27 9.60 13.76
CA GLU A 236 -17.79 10.99 13.72
C GLU A 236 -17.56 11.69 12.39
N GLY A 237 -16.93 11.00 11.43
CA GLY A 237 -16.51 11.56 10.14
C GLY A 237 -15.07 12.10 10.16
N THR A 238 -14.62 12.56 9.01
CA THR A 238 -13.26 13.10 8.80
C THR A 238 -13.29 14.47 8.14
N PRO A 239 -12.24 15.30 8.33
CA PRO A 239 -12.12 16.57 7.62
C PRO A 239 -12.21 16.42 6.10
N GLY A 240 -11.56 15.40 5.54
CA GLY A 240 -11.52 15.17 4.10
C GLY A 240 -12.87 14.80 3.50
N ARG A 241 -13.68 14.00 4.20
CA ARG A 241 -15.06 13.71 3.75
C ARG A 241 -15.89 14.98 3.61
N LEU A 242 -15.79 15.88 4.58
CA LEU A 242 -16.51 17.15 4.56
C LEU A 242 -15.98 18.07 3.44
N LEU A 243 -14.67 18.12 3.26
CA LEU A 243 -14.00 19.00 2.30
C LEU A 243 -14.25 18.60 0.85
N HIS A 244 -14.21 17.31 0.55
CA HIS A 244 -14.28 16.80 -0.83
C HIS A 244 -15.67 16.26 -1.21
N GLY A 245 -16.52 15.97 -0.23
CA GLY A 245 -17.81 15.33 -0.47
C GLY A 245 -17.69 13.85 -0.93
N ASN A 246 -16.47 13.30 -0.94
CA ASN A 246 -16.22 11.92 -1.33
C ASN A 246 -16.30 11.00 -0.09
N PRO A 247 -17.22 10.00 -0.09
CA PRO A 247 -17.39 9.08 1.03
C PRO A 247 -16.13 8.32 1.42
N GLU A 248 -15.25 7.99 0.47
CA GLU A 248 -14.07 7.17 0.73
C GLU A 248 -13.05 7.85 1.65
N TYR A 249 -13.03 9.19 1.72
CA TYR A 249 -12.22 9.90 2.71
C TYR A 249 -12.74 9.78 4.15
N GLY A 250 -13.84 9.10 4.38
CA GLY A 250 -14.39 8.75 5.69
C GLY A 250 -14.24 7.27 6.07
N GLY A 251 -13.42 6.51 5.37
CA GLY A 251 -13.24 5.07 5.61
C GLY A 251 -12.19 4.73 6.68
N GLY A 252 -12.29 3.51 7.23
CA GLY A 252 -11.38 3.01 8.27
C GLY A 252 -9.95 2.84 7.77
N SER A 253 -9.01 3.46 8.48
CA SER A 253 -7.59 3.44 8.08
C SER A 253 -6.95 2.07 8.24
N LEU A 254 -7.30 1.31 9.29
CA LEU A 254 -6.71 -0.01 9.55
C LEU A 254 -7.04 -1.00 8.43
N SER A 255 -8.32 -1.15 8.08
CA SER A 255 -8.71 -2.06 7.01
C SER A 255 -8.20 -1.61 5.65
N PHE A 256 -8.10 -0.31 5.39
CA PHE A 256 -7.50 0.19 4.16
C PHE A 256 -6.04 -0.25 4.01
N MET A 257 -5.18 -0.04 5.03
CA MET A 257 -3.79 -0.52 5.03
C MET A 257 -3.68 -2.03 4.78
N LEU A 258 -4.64 -2.81 5.26
CA LEU A 258 -4.61 -4.27 5.09
C LEU A 258 -5.18 -4.72 3.74
N LEU A 259 -6.12 -3.98 3.15
CA LEU A 259 -6.57 -4.17 1.77
C LEU A 259 -5.44 -3.98 0.76
N GLU A 260 -4.54 -3.02 0.99
CA GLU A 260 -3.33 -2.82 0.19
C GLU A 260 -2.47 -4.09 0.15
N VAL A 261 -2.11 -4.60 1.33
CA VAL A 261 -1.23 -5.77 1.46
C VAL A 261 -1.90 -7.04 0.93
N ALA A 262 -3.21 -7.21 1.16
CA ALA A 262 -3.98 -8.33 0.63
C ALA A 262 -4.04 -8.29 -0.90
N SER A 263 -4.25 -7.12 -1.49
CA SER A 263 -4.26 -6.94 -2.96
C SER A 263 -2.88 -7.23 -3.57
N LEU A 264 -1.80 -6.79 -2.92
CA LEU A 264 -0.44 -7.13 -3.33
C LEU A 264 -0.18 -8.63 -3.26
N ALA A 265 -0.61 -9.32 -2.19
CA ALA A 265 -0.47 -10.77 -2.06
C ALA A 265 -1.19 -11.53 -3.18
N VAL A 266 -2.38 -11.07 -3.60
CA VAL A 266 -3.10 -11.64 -4.76
C VAL A 266 -2.29 -11.46 -6.04
N GLY A 267 -1.79 -10.26 -6.32
CA GLY A 267 -0.95 -10.00 -7.50
C GLY A 267 0.31 -10.87 -7.52
N MET A 268 1.02 -10.97 -6.39
CA MET A 268 2.20 -11.83 -6.24
C MET A 268 1.86 -13.31 -6.52
N ALA A 269 0.75 -13.82 -5.97
CA ALA A 269 0.34 -15.20 -6.17
C ALA A 269 -0.09 -15.47 -7.62
N GLN A 270 -0.77 -14.52 -8.28
CA GLN A 270 -1.06 -14.58 -9.71
C GLN A 270 0.22 -14.64 -10.54
N GLY A 271 1.23 -13.80 -10.23
CA GLY A 271 2.52 -13.85 -10.89
C GLY A 271 3.28 -15.17 -10.70
N ALA A 272 3.12 -15.82 -9.53
CA ALA A 272 3.66 -17.15 -9.28
C ALA A 272 2.94 -18.22 -10.11
N LEU A 273 1.62 -18.12 -10.26
CA LEU A 273 0.83 -19.01 -11.10
C LEU A 273 1.23 -18.89 -12.57
N ASP A 274 1.41 -17.66 -13.08
CA ASP A 274 1.90 -17.41 -14.44
C ASP A 274 3.28 -18.06 -14.67
N ALA A 275 4.21 -17.86 -13.72
CA ALA A 275 5.54 -18.47 -13.80
C ALA A 275 5.49 -20.01 -13.76
N TYR A 276 4.57 -20.58 -12.99
CA TYR A 276 4.36 -22.01 -12.94
C TYR A 276 3.75 -22.56 -14.22
N GLU A 277 2.79 -21.85 -14.84
CA GLU A 277 2.19 -22.21 -16.12
C GLU A 277 3.25 -22.28 -17.23
N GLU A 278 4.18 -21.34 -17.29
CA GLU A 278 5.33 -21.38 -18.19
C GLU A 278 6.14 -22.69 -18.02
N LEU A 279 6.35 -23.13 -16.76
CA LEU A 279 7.06 -24.37 -16.46
C LEU A 279 6.25 -25.62 -16.88
N MET A 280 4.92 -25.58 -16.71
CA MET A 280 4.02 -26.66 -17.12
C MET A 280 4.08 -26.91 -18.64
N LEU A 281 4.12 -25.85 -19.42
CA LEU A 281 4.14 -25.89 -20.87
C LEU A 281 5.52 -26.25 -21.44
N ALA A 282 6.60 -25.75 -20.81
CA ALA A 282 7.96 -25.87 -21.32
C ALA A 282 8.71 -27.15 -20.87
N ARG A 283 8.30 -27.80 -19.77
CA ARG A 283 9.07 -28.86 -19.13
C ARG A 283 8.36 -30.23 -19.19
N THR A 284 9.16 -31.30 -19.23
CA THR A 284 8.71 -32.70 -19.13
C THR A 284 8.87 -33.22 -17.70
N THR A 285 8.18 -34.32 -17.40
CA THR A 285 8.34 -35.10 -16.17
C THR A 285 9.71 -35.77 -16.10
N LEU A 286 10.23 -36.02 -14.90
CA LEU A 286 11.52 -36.70 -14.69
C LEU A 286 11.37 -38.24 -14.72
N PHE A 287 10.19 -38.76 -14.44
CA PHE A 287 9.89 -40.19 -14.35
C PHE A 287 8.81 -40.56 -15.36
N PRO A 288 8.80 -41.85 -15.84
CA PRO A 288 7.75 -42.31 -16.74
C PRO A 288 6.33 -42.18 -16.18
N PRO A 289 5.35 -41.82 -17.02
CA PRO A 289 5.49 -41.52 -18.45
C PRO A 289 6.17 -40.16 -18.68
N MET A 290 7.12 -40.12 -19.62
CA MET A 290 7.84 -38.91 -20.03
C MET A 290 6.91 -38.03 -20.89
N VAL A 291 6.15 -37.18 -20.26
CA VAL A 291 5.18 -36.26 -20.90
C VAL A 291 5.46 -34.83 -20.51
N THR A 292 4.86 -33.86 -21.20
CA THR A 292 4.88 -32.47 -20.71
C THR A 292 4.21 -32.40 -19.32
N ARG A 293 4.66 -31.55 -18.44
CA ARG A 293 4.05 -31.42 -17.10
C ARG A 293 2.55 -31.09 -17.19
N ALA A 294 2.15 -30.31 -18.18
CA ALA A 294 0.73 -29.99 -18.45
C ALA A 294 -0.14 -31.22 -18.72
N GLN A 295 0.46 -32.34 -19.17
CA GLN A 295 -0.25 -33.61 -19.45
C GLN A 295 -0.23 -34.56 -18.24
N HIS A 296 0.54 -34.26 -17.17
CA HIS A 296 0.69 -35.16 -16.03
C HIS A 296 -0.35 -34.85 -14.94
N PRO A 297 -1.11 -35.85 -14.44
CA PRO A 297 -2.20 -35.62 -13.48
C PRO A 297 -1.80 -34.90 -12.20
N ASP A 298 -0.62 -35.18 -11.62
CA ASP A 298 -0.19 -34.54 -10.39
C ASP A 298 0.09 -33.06 -10.61
N TYR A 299 0.71 -32.67 -11.72
CA TYR A 299 0.96 -31.26 -12.04
C TYR A 299 -0.36 -30.51 -12.34
N GLN A 300 -1.33 -31.18 -12.98
CA GLN A 300 -2.66 -30.62 -13.18
C GLN A 300 -3.38 -30.42 -11.85
N PHE A 301 -3.23 -31.34 -10.89
CA PHE A 301 -3.79 -31.23 -9.56
C PHE A 301 -3.19 -30.04 -8.80
N TRP A 302 -1.86 -29.93 -8.70
CA TRP A 302 -1.19 -28.83 -8.00
C TRP A 302 -1.52 -27.45 -8.58
N TYR A 303 -1.55 -27.36 -9.91
CA TYR A 303 -1.99 -26.14 -10.60
C TYR A 303 -3.43 -25.78 -10.26
N GLY A 304 -4.35 -26.76 -10.33
CA GLY A 304 -5.77 -26.55 -10.05
C GLY A 304 -6.03 -26.12 -8.60
N GLU A 305 -5.36 -26.75 -7.62
CA GLU A 305 -5.41 -26.35 -6.21
C GLU A 305 -4.94 -24.90 -6.02
N ALA A 306 -3.78 -24.56 -6.55
CA ALA A 306 -3.25 -23.18 -6.44
C ALA A 306 -4.16 -22.16 -7.11
N ALA A 307 -4.63 -22.44 -8.33
CA ALA A 307 -5.54 -21.57 -9.06
C ALA A 307 -6.86 -21.34 -8.30
N GLY A 308 -7.42 -22.38 -7.69
CA GLY A 308 -8.61 -22.29 -6.86
C GLY A 308 -8.43 -21.41 -5.62
N MET A 309 -7.29 -21.57 -4.93
CA MET A 309 -6.96 -20.74 -3.75
C MET A 309 -6.78 -19.26 -4.14
N ILE A 310 -6.06 -18.99 -5.23
CA ILE A 310 -5.80 -17.62 -5.71
C ILE A 310 -7.09 -16.95 -6.18
N ALA A 311 -7.93 -17.64 -6.94
CA ALA A 311 -9.23 -17.11 -7.38
C ALA A 311 -10.16 -16.82 -6.19
N THR A 312 -10.14 -17.67 -5.16
CA THR A 312 -10.90 -17.44 -3.92
C THR A 312 -10.39 -16.21 -3.17
N ALA A 313 -9.07 -16.05 -3.07
CA ALA A 313 -8.43 -14.90 -2.44
C ALA A 313 -8.78 -13.60 -3.17
N GLU A 314 -8.72 -13.59 -4.50
CA GLU A 314 -9.10 -12.45 -5.33
C GLU A 314 -10.58 -12.08 -5.14
N ALA A 315 -11.49 -13.05 -5.21
CA ALA A 315 -12.91 -12.81 -4.98
C ALA A 315 -13.17 -12.23 -3.59
N ALA A 316 -12.47 -12.72 -2.57
CA ALA A 316 -12.61 -12.25 -1.20
C ALA A 316 -12.11 -10.81 -1.00
N VAL A 317 -10.95 -10.45 -1.56
CA VAL A 317 -10.41 -9.08 -1.45
C VAL A 317 -11.28 -8.07 -2.23
N LEU A 318 -11.73 -8.42 -3.42
CA LEU A 318 -12.64 -7.56 -4.21
C LEU A 318 -13.96 -7.31 -3.46
N GLN A 319 -14.51 -8.33 -2.80
CA GLN A 319 -15.71 -8.17 -2.00
C GLN A 319 -15.45 -7.36 -0.71
N ALA A 320 -14.27 -7.49 -0.10
CA ALA A 320 -13.87 -6.67 1.05
C ALA A 320 -13.73 -5.19 0.68
N VAL A 321 -13.16 -4.87 -0.50
CA VAL A 321 -13.12 -3.50 -1.04
C VAL A 321 -14.52 -2.92 -1.21
N ARG A 322 -15.45 -3.67 -1.80
CA ARG A 322 -16.86 -3.23 -1.96
C ARG A 322 -17.52 -2.97 -0.60
N GLN A 323 -17.34 -3.87 0.38
CA GLN A 323 -17.87 -3.67 1.75
C GLN A 323 -17.32 -2.39 2.39
N TRP A 324 -16.01 -2.13 2.22
CA TRP A 324 -15.38 -0.92 2.70
C TRP A 324 -16.01 0.34 2.08
N GLN A 325 -16.17 0.36 0.76
CA GLN A 325 -16.81 1.46 0.03
C GLN A 325 -18.28 1.65 0.42
N GLU A 326 -19.04 0.56 0.59
CA GLU A 326 -20.43 0.61 1.05
C GLU A 326 -20.55 1.20 2.46
N LEU A 327 -19.64 0.85 3.37
CA LEU A 327 -19.61 1.44 4.72
C LEU A 327 -19.32 2.94 4.64
N CYS A 328 -18.36 3.37 3.82
CA CYS A 328 -18.08 4.78 3.58
C CYS A 328 -19.32 5.51 3.05
N ALA A 329 -20.02 4.92 2.08
CA ALA A 329 -21.21 5.53 1.45
C ALA A 329 -22.37 5.72 2.42
N ARG A 330 -22.53 4.85 3.43
CA ARG A 330 -23.58 4.97 4.47
C ARG A 330 -23.39 6.17 5.40
N GLY A 331 -22.19 6.72 5.49
CA GLY A 331 -21.91 7.93 6.25
C GLY A 331 -21.35 7.70 7.66
N PRO A 332 -21.15 8.80 8.41
CA PRO A 332 -20.66 8.74 9.79
C PRO A 332 -21.47 7.78 10.65
N GLY A 333 -20.80 7.08 11.56
CA GLY A 333 -21.40 6.07 12.42
C GLY A 333 -21.57 4.67 11.80
N ALA A 334 -21.49 4.54 10.47
CA ALA A 334 -21.57 3.23 9.81
C ALA A 334 -20.27 2.46 9.85
N PHE A 335 -19.13 3.17 9.80
CA PHE A 335 -17.80 2.57 9.84
C PHE A 335 -17.33 2.43 11.29
N THR A 336 -17.79 1.40 11.97
CA THR A 336 -17.41 1.11 13.36
C THR A 336 -16.09 0.35 13.45
N ARG A 337 -15.46 0.35 14.63
CA ARG A 337 -14.25 -0.46 14.89
C ARG A 337 -14.47 -1.96 14.59
N GLU A 338 -15.66 -2.51 14.90
CA GLU A 338 -15.99 -3.90 14.56
C GLU A 338 -15.96 -4.14 13.05
N GLN A 339 -16.49 -3.21 12.24
CA GLN A 339 -16.49 -3.33 10.78
C GLN A 339 -15.08 -3.23 10.21
N ASP A 340 -14.27 -2.31 10.72
CA ASP A 340 -12.87 -2.16 10.35
C ASP A 340 -12.07 -3.44 10.61
N LEU A 341 -12.19 -4.00 11.80
CA LEU A 341 -11.55 -5.26 12.19
C LEU A 341 -12.07 -6.47 11.40
N ARG A 342 -13.35 -6.49 11.03
CA ARG A 342 -13.93 -7.55 10.21
C ARG A 342 -13.31 -7.57 8.79
N ILE A 343 -13.17 -6.42 8.15
CA ILE A 343 -12.52 -6.33 6.84
C ILE A 343 -11.04 -6.73 6.99
N ALA A 344 -10.36 -6.28 8.03
CA ALA A 344 -8.99 -6.66 8.34
C ALA A 344 -8.81 -8.19 8.47
N THR A 345 -9.75 -8.90 9.10
CA THR A 345 -9.67 -10.36 9.19
C THR A 345 -9.92 -11.07 7.86
N ILE A 346 -10.72 -10.51 6.95
CA ILE A 346 -10.83 -11.02 5.57
C ILE A 346 -9.48 -10.88 4.86
N CYS A 347 -8.82 -9.73 4.97
CA CYS A 347 -7.48 -9.52 4.38
C CYS A 347 -6.46 -10.55 4.87
N ARG A 348 -6.52 -10.92 6.17
CA ARG A 348 -5.69 -11.99 6.74
C ARG A 348 -5.88 -13.32 6.01
N GLU A 349 -7.11 -13.73 5.77
CA GLU A 349 -7.40 -15.00 5.08
C GLU A 349 -7.00 -14.95 3.61
N VAL A 350 -7.16 -13.81 2.93
CA VAL A 350 -6.65 -13.58 1.57
C VAL A 350 -5.14 -13.83 1.51
N ILE A 351 -4.37 -13.19 2.40
CA ILE A 351 -2.91 -13.36 2.46
C ILE A 351 -2.53 -14.82 2.73
N ARG A 352 -3.24 -15.51 3.63
CA ARG A 352 -3.00 -16.93 3.94
C ARG A 352 -3.26 -17.83 2.73
N LEU A 353 -4.35 -17.63 2.00
CA LEU A 353 -4.65 -18.39 0.79
C LEU A 353 -3.58 -18.20 -0.28
N CYS A 354 -3.15 -16.95 -0.52
CA CYS A 354 -2.07 -16.65 -1.46
C CYS A 354 -0.76 -17.32 -1.04
N TRP A 355 -0.40 -17.25 0.25
CA TRP A 355 0.78 -17.91 0.78
C TRP A 355 0.70 -19.43 0.60
N HIS A 356 -0.41 -20.08 0.97
CA HIS A 356 -0.59 -21.51 0.85
C HIS A 356 -0.59 -22.00 -0.62
N ALA A 357 -1.14 -21.22 -1.55
CA ALA A 357 -1.07 -21.54 -2.96
C ALA A 357 0.39 -21.60 -3.47
N VAL A 358 1.20 -20.61 -3.10
CA VAL A 358 2.58 -20.53 -3.58
C VAL A 358 3.50 -21.49 -2.80
N GLU A 359 3.50 -21.43 -1.47
CA GLU A 359 4.37 -22.23 -0.59
C GLU A 359 3.99 -23.73 -0.62
N GLY A 360 2.70 -24.05 -0.62
CA GLY A 360 2.22 -25.41 -0.49
C GLY A 360 2.09 -26.17 -1.81
N GLN A 361 1.87 -25.47 -2.92
CA GLN A 361 1.57 -26.11 -4.20
C GLN A 361 2.60 -25.78 -5.29
N LEU A 362 2.80 -24.49 -5.60
CA LEU A 362 3.58 -24.06 -6.76
C LEU A 362 5.08 -24.22 -6.57
N PHE A 363 5.64 -23.68 -5.48
CA PHE A 363 7.07 -23.66 -5.23
C PHE A 363 7.66 -25.06 -5.06
N PRO A 364 7.11 -25.97 -4.22
CA PRO A 364 7.67 -27.31 -3.98
C PRO A 364 7.66 -28.19 -5.25
N THR A 365 6.74 -27.95 -6.17
CA THR A 365 6.51 -28.76 -7.38
C THR A 365 7.13 -28.14 -8.64
N ALA A 366 7.65 -26.92 -8.56
CA ALA A 366 8.33 -26.24 -9.67
C ALA A 366 9.59 -26.97 -10.16
N GLY A 367 10.25 -27.70 -9.24
CA GLY A 367 11.48 -28.46 -9.52
C GLY A 367 12.75 -27.64 -9.25
N SER A 368 13.84 -28.32 -8.85
CA SER A 368 15.07 -27.73 -8.35
C SER A 368 15.73 -26.68 -9.27
N SER A 369 15.61 -26.84 -10.58
CA SER A 369 16.14 -25.86 -11.54
C SER A 369 15.29 -24.57 -11.62
N ALA A 370 14.00 -24.65 -11.27
CA ALA A 370 13.12 -23.48 -11.27
C ALA A 370 13.19 -22.68 -9.97
N VAL A 371 13.62 -23.34 -8.88
CA VAL A 371 13.80 -22.68 -7.56
C VAL A 371 15.26 -22.28 -7.29
N ARG A 372 16.09 -22.28 -8.32
CA ARG A 372 17.43 -21.74 -8.27
C ARG A 372 17.38 -20.24 -8.03
N HIS A 373 18.36 -19.70 -7.25
CA HIS A 373 18.44 -18.27 -6.98
C HIS A 373 18.41 -17.43 -8.26
N GLY A 374 17.52 -16.46 -8.32
CA GLY A 374 17.32 -15.56 -9.44
C GLY A 374 16.27 -16.01 -10.48
N GLU A 375 15.71 -17.20 -10.35
CA GLU A 375 14.59 -17.65 -11.18
C GLU A 375 13.28 -16.91 -10.77
N ARG A 376 12.34 -16.75 -11.71
CA ARG A 376 11.13 -15.94 -11.50
C ARG A 376 10.30 -16.44 -10.32
N ILE A 377 9.99 -17.74 -10.26
CA ILE A 377 9.16 -18.29 -9.19
C ILE A 377 9.86 -18.23 -7.82
N GLU A 378 11.19 -18.37 -7.80
CA GLU A 378 12.01 -18.25 -6.58
C GLU A 378 11.97 -16.82 -6.03
N ARG A 379 12.09 -15.79 -6.89
CA ARG A 379 11.95 -14.39 -6.45
C ARG A 379 10.59 -14.12 -5.87
N ILE A 380 9.51 -14.54 -6.56
CA ILE A 380 8.14 -14.33 -6.09
C ILE A 380 7.92 -15.02 -4.75
N TRP A 381 8.42 -16.25 -4.57
CA TRP A 381 8.34 -16.97 -3.29
C TRP A 381 9.06 -16.21 -2.17
N ARG A 382 10.28 -15.71 -2.41
CA ARG A 382 11.01 -14.90 -1.42
C ARG A 382 10.26 -13.61 -1.06
N ASP A 383 9.72 -12.92 -2.05
CA ASP A 383 9.00 -11.68 -1.85
C ASP A 383 7.71 -11.91 -1.05
N LEU A 384 6.94 -12.95 -1.39
CA LEU A 384 5.73 -13.33 -0.66
C LEU A 384 6.05 -13.87 0.74
N SER A 385 7.17 -14.59 0.92
CA SER A 385 7.67 -15.03 2.23
C SER A 385 7.98 -13.83 3.13
N THR A 386 8.61 -12.79 2.58
CA THR A 386 8.92 -11.55 3.31
C THR A 386 7.65 -10.79 3.68
N LEU A 387 6.65 -10.71 2.76
CA LEU A 387 5.33 -10.16 3.07
C LEU A 387 4.67 -10.94 4.22
N HIS A 388 4.64 -12.27 4.13
CA HIS A 388 4.03 -13.13 5.16
C HIS A 388 4.70 -13.00 6.53
N SER A 389 6.02 -12.77 6.55
CA SER A 389 6.82 -12.59 7.77
C SER A 389 6.80 -11.15 8.30
N HIS A 390 6.19 -10.20 7.60
CA HIS A 390 6.11 -8.80 8.04
C HIS A 390 5.40 -8.70 9.39
N ALA A 391 5.96 -7.94 10.34
CA ALA A 391 5.42 -7.85 11.71
C ALA A 391 3.94 -7.42 11.76
N GLY A 392 3.54 -6.49 10.88
CA GLY A 392 2.14 -6.08 10.72
C GLY A 392 1.22 -7.21 10.25
N ILE A 393 1.72 -8.21 9.57
CA ILE A 393 0.96 -9.35 9.04
C ILE A 393 1.10 -10.57 9.97
N GLY A 394 2.31 -11.01 10.23
CA GLY A 394 2.59 -12.24 11.00
C GLY A 394 2.18 -12.14 12.47
N VAL A 395 2.31 -10.98 13.08
CA VAL A 395 1.97 -10.77 14.50
C VAL A 395 0.68 -9.96 14.64
N PHE A 396 0.64 -8.72 14.15
CA PHE A 396 -0.48 -7.83 14.39
C PHE A 396 -1.78 -8.33 13.74
N LEU A 397 -1.78 -8.54 12.44
CA LEU A 397 -2.97 -9.01 11.72
C LEU A 397 -3.37 -10.44 12.13
N SER A 398 -2.40 -11.34 12.27
CA SER A 398 -2.68 -12.74 12.56
C SER A 398 -3.15 -13.03 13.99
N SER A 399 -2.78 -12.19 14.94
CA SER A 399 -3.04 -12.41 16.37
C SER A 399 -3.86 -11.28 16.98
N VAL A 400 -3.36 -10.04 16.93
CA VAL A 400 -3.99 -8.90 17.62
C VAL A 400 -5.35 -8.59 16.98
N THR A 401 -5.40 -8.35 15.68
CA THR A 401 -6.64 -7.97 14.97
C THR A 401 -7.75 -9.01 15.14
N THR A 402 -7.41 -10.30 15.11
CA THR A 402 -8.39 -11.39 15.28
C THR A 402 -8.99 -11.40 16.68
N ARG A 403 -8.18 -11.17 17.73
CA ARG A 403 -8.68 -11.07 19.11
C ARG A 403 -9.53 -9.81 19.31
N GLU A 404 -9.08 -8.69 18.77
CA GLU A 404 -9.78 -7.41 18.89
C GLU A 404 -11.15 -7.45 18.18
N LEU A 405 -11.31 -8.17 17.08
CA LEU A 405 -12.61 -8.41 16.46
C LEU A 405 -13.56 -9.12 17.43
N ALA A 406 -13.10 -10.18 18.11
CA ALA A 406 -13.92 -10.89 19.08
C ALA A 406 -14.25 -9.99 20.28
N ARG A 407 -13.28 -9.21 20.79
CA ARG A 407 -13.51 -8.25 21.89
C ARG A 407 -14.53 -7.19 21.50
N ALA A 408 -14.41 -6.59 20.34
CA ALA A 408 -15.36 -5.60 19.83
C ALA A 408 -16.77 -6.19 19.71
N ARG A 409 -16.89 -7.43 19.20
CA ARG A 409 -18.16 -8.12 19.03
C ARG A 409 -18.85 -8.45 20.35
N PHE A 410 -18.10 -8.85 21.37
CA PHE A 410 -18.62 -9.25 22.67
C PHE A 410 -18.61 -8.15 23.74
N GLY A 411 -18.17 -6.94 23.40
CA GLY A 411 -18.07 -5.80 24.32
C GLY A 411 -17.08 -6.03 25.46
N VAL A 412 -16.01 -6.82 25.22
CA VAL A 412 -14.97 -7.11 26.22
C VAL A 412 -13.83 -6.10 26.04
N LYS A 413 -13.45 -5.43 27.15
CA LYS A 413 -12.32 -4.48 27.18
C LYS A 413 -10.99 -5.18 27.37
#